data_9ea83448302b95197a0268aa665d64bb
#
_entry.id   9ea83448302b95197a0268aa665d64bb
#
_cell.length_a   1.000
_cell.length_b   1.000
_cell.length_c   1.000
_cell.angle_alpha   90.00
_cell.angle_beta   90.00
_cell.angle_gamma   90.00
#
_symmetry.space_group_name_H-M   'P 1'
#
loop_
_entity.id
_entity.type
_entity.pdbx_description
1 polymer ?
#
loop_
_entity_poly.entity_id
_entity_poly.type
_entity_poly.pdbx_seq_one_letter_code
_entity_poly.pdbx_strand_id
1 'polypeptide(L)'
;MRIRWTRPALYDLVEIDEYLSKENPKLPIIILKRIWAAAGILSDHLEIGRPGKVSGTRELIIAVTPFILPYRIYYNEVQILRVLHSSRKWPSEFEIEE
;
A
#
# COMPACT_ATOMS: atom_id res chain seq x y z
N MET A 1 7.36 5.60 14.17
CA MET A 1 8.31 5.47 13.04
C MET A 1 7.73 6.16 11.82
N ARG A 2 8.56 6.85 11.06
CA ARG A 2 8.12 7.59 9.87
C ARG A 2 7.65 6.66 8.77
N ILE A 3 6.62 7.08 8.03
CA ILE A 3 6.11 6.34 6.88
C ILE A 3 6.52 7.07 5.61
N ARG A 4 7.14 6.33 4.70
CA ARG A 4 7.53 6.84 3.39
C ARG A 4 6.80 6.08 2.29
N TRP A 5 6.12 6.82 1.44
CA TRP A 5 5.49 6.28 0.25
C TRP A 5 6.51 6.30 -0.88
N THR A 6 6.85 5.14 -1.41
CA THR A 6 7.74 5.06 -2.56
C THR A 6 7.04 5.57 -3.82
N ARG A 7 7.81 5.90 -4.84
CA ARG A 7 7.22 6.34 -6.12
C ARG A 7 6.30 5.30 -6.74
N PRO A 8 6.68 4.01 -6.80
CA PRO A 8 5.75 3.01 -7.33
C PRO A 8 4.42 2.98 -6.57
N ALA A 9 4.44 3.14 -5.25
CA ALA A 9 3.21 3.19 -4.46
C ALA A 9 2.38 4.44 -4.80
N LEU A 10 3.03 5.58 -4.97
CA LEU A 10 2.32 6.82 -5.36
C LEU A 10 1.69 6.70 -6.73
N TYR A 11 2.38 6.09 -7.70
CA TYR A 11 1.81 5.83 -9.02
C TYR A 11 0.60 4.91 -8.93
N ASP A 12 0.66 3.89 -8.06
CA ASP A 12 -0.49 3.01 -7.85
C ASP A 12 -1.70 3.80 -7.36
N LEU A 13 -1.50 4.75 -6.44
CA LEU A 13 -2.61 5.59 -5.94
C LEU A 13 -3.23 6.42 -7.06
N VAL A 14 -2.41 6.97 -7.96
CA VAL A 14 -2.91 7.73 -9.11
C VAL A 14 -3.76 6.83 -10.02
N GLU A 15 -3.27 5.63 -10.33
CA GLU A 15 -4.02 4.69 -11.17
C GLU A 15 -5.34 4.27 -10.53
N ILE A 16 -5.33 4.03 -9.22
CA ILE A 16 -6.54 3.67 -8.47
C ILE A 16 -7.55 4.83 -8.55
N ASP A 17 -7.09 6.06 -8.36
CA ASP A 17 -7.93 7.24 -8.45
C ASP A 17 -8.60 7.33 -9.83
N GLU A 18 -7.83 7.21 -10.88
CA GLU A 18 -8.34 7.27 -12.26
C GLU A 18 -9.34 6.17 -12.54
N TYR A 19 -9.04 4.94 -12.13
CA TYR A 19 -9.91 3.79 -12.34
C TYR A 19 -11.24 3.95 -11.60
N LEU A 20 -11.20 4.29 -10.32
CA LEU A 20 -12.40 4.42 -9.50
C LEU A 20 -13.25 5.62 -9.90
N SER A 21 -12.63 6.70 -10.37
CA SER A 21 -13.37 7.90 -10.83
C SER A 21 -14.28 7.59 -12.01
N LYS A 22 -13.90 6.65 -12.86
CA LYS A 22 -14.71 6.23 -14.01
C LYS A 22 -15.98 5.51 -13.57
N GLU A 23 -15.90 4.77 -12.46
CA GLU A 23 -17.05 4.06 -11.89
C GLU A 23 -17.99 5.04 -11.20
N ASN A 24 -17.45 5.84 -10.28
CA ASN A 24 -18.18 6.81 -9.49
C ASN A 24 -17.21 7.87 -8.99
N PRO A 25 -17.43 9.16 -9.30
CA PRO A 25 -16.50 10.23 -8.91
C PRO A 25 -16.27 10.36 -7.41
N LYS A 26 -17.17 9.81 -6.58
CA LYS A 26 -17.04 9.87 -5.12
C LYS A 26 -16.24 8.73 -4.52
N LEU A 27 -16.03 7.64 -5.26
CA LEU A 27 -15.32 6.45 -4.76
C LEU A 27 -13.86 6.72 -4.41
N PRO A 28 -13.07 7.46 -5.21
CA PRO A 28 -11.67 7.65 -4.90
C PRO A 28 -11.44 8.24 -3.52
N ILE A 29 -12.22 9.24 -3.14
CA ILE A 29 -12.07 9.89 -1.85
C ILE A 29 -12.24 8.88 -0.71
N ILE A 30 -13.25 8.04 -0.81
CA ILE A 30 -13.56 7.04 0.23
C ILE A 30 -12.43 6.01 0.33
N ILE A 31 -12.04 5.46 -0.79
CA ILE A 31 -11.02 4.37 -0.84
C ILE A 31 -9.64 4.90 -0.48
N LEU A 32 -9.23 6.04 -1.03
CA LEU A 32 -7.92 6.62 -0.75
C LEU A 32 -7.77 7.02 0.72
N LYS A 33 -8.84 7.50 1.35
CA LYS A 33 -8.82 7.78 2.79
C LYS A 33 -8.60 6.52 3.62
N ARG A 34 -9.21 5.40 3.23
CA ARG A 34 -9.03 4.11 3.91
C ARG A 34 -7.59 3.62 3.76
N ILE A 35 -7.04 3.73 2.56
CA ILE A 35 -5.65 3.35 2.29
C ILE A 35 -4.70 4.20 3.13
N TRP A 36 -4.90 5.50 3.14
CA TRP A 36 -4.06 6.44 3.89
C TRP A 36 -4.13 6.17 5.39
N ALA A 37 -5.33 5.96 5.92
CA ALA A 37 -5.52 5.66 7.34
C ALA A 37 -4.85 4.34 7.74
N ALA A 38 -4.97 3.31 6.89
CA ALA A 38 -4.33 2.03 7.13
C ALA A 38 -2.81 2.15 7.19
N ALA A 39 -2.24 2.89 6.25
CA ALA A 39 -0.79 3.13 6.24
C ALA A 39 -0.34 3.85 7.52
N GLY A 40 -1.14 4.82 8.00
CA GLY A 40 -0.83 5.57 9.22
C GLY A 40 -0.71 4.69 10.46
N ILE A 41 -1.47 3.60 10.53
CA ILE A 41 -1.41 2.66 11.65
C ILE A 41 -0.03 2.01 11.74
N LEU A 42 0.65 1.83 10.63
CA LEU A 42 1.97 1.20 10.61
C LEU A 42 3.03 1.98 11.39
N SER A 43 2.85 3.29 11.61
CA SER A 43 3.83 4.07 12.37
C SER A 43 3.99 3.57 13.80
N ASP A 44 2.91 3.04 14.41
CA ASP A 44 2.90 2.53 15.77
C ASP A 44 2.79 1.01 15.85
N HIS A 45 2.46 0.34 14.75
CA HIS A 45 2.24 -1.10 14.69
C HIS A 45 2.99 -1.71 13.51
N LEU A 46 4.32 -1.74 13.63
CA LEU A 46 5.22 -2.09 12.52
C LEU A 46 5.00 -3.51 11.97
N GLU A 47 4.56 -4.43 12.83
CA GLU A 47 4.44 -5.84 12.47
C GLU A 47 3.01 -6.31 12.30
N ILE A 48 2.06 -5.37 12.15
CA ILE A 48 0.66 -5.72 12.03
C ILE A 48 0.35 -6.45 10.71
N GLY A 49 1.12 -6.20 9.66
CA GLY A 49 0.98 -6.90 8.39
C GLY A 49 1.49 -8.34 8.47
N ARG A 50 0.89 -9.21 7.66
CA ARG A 50 1.34 -10.59 7.57
C ARG A 50 2.70 -10.66 6.84
N PRO A 51 3.49 -11.73 7.04
CA PRO A 51 4.70 -11.92 6.24
C PRO A 51 4.38 -11.91 4.75
N GLY A 52 5.16 -11.16 3.98
CA GLY A 52 4.93 -10.99 2.56
C GLY A 52 5.46 -12.15 1.71
N LYS A 53 4.97 -12.23 0.48
CA LYS A 53 5.47 -13.20 -0.50
C LYS A 53 6.91 -12.91 -0.89
N VAL A 54 7.30 -11.64 -0.92
CA VAL A 54 8.66 -11.22 -1.17
C VAL A 54 9.42 -11.19 0.15
N SER A 55 10.59 -11.81 0.19
CA SER A 55 11.40 -11.87 1.41
C SER A 55 11.69 -10.47 1.96
N GLY A 56 11.61 -10.32 3.28
CA GLY A 56 11.87 -9.05 3.95
C GLY A 56 10.73 -8.06 3.91
N THR A 57 9.58 -8.44 3.36
CA THR A 57 8.40 -7.58 3.29
C THR A 57 7.26 -8.12 4.13
N ARG A 58 6.31 -7.24 4.41
CA ARG A 58 5.02 -7.56 5.02
C ARG A 58 3.91 -7.02 4.14
N GLU A 59 2.71 -7.50 4.36
CA GLU A 59 1.53 -7.12 3.59
C GLU A 59 0.41 -6.72 4.52
N LEU A 60 -0.02 -5.47 4.45
CA LEU A 60 -1.16 -5.00 5.23
C LEU A 60 -2.43 -5.07 4.38
N ILE A 61 -3.36 -5.91 4.80
CA ILE A 61 -4.67 -6.01 4.17
C ILE A 61 -5.51 -4.83 4.64
N ILE A 62 -6.06 -4.06 3.71
CA ILE A 62 -6.89 -2.91 4.04
C ILE A 62 -8.34 -3.33 4.09
N ALA A 63 -8.94 -3.28 5.29
CA ALA A 63 -10.31 -3.71 5.52
C ALA A 63 -11.30 -2.99 4.62
N VAL A 64 -12.31 -3.72 4.15
CA VAL A 64 -13.42 -3.20 3.31
C VAL A 64 -12.96 -2.68 1.95
N THR A 65 -11.78 -3.09 1.51
CA THR A 65 -11.25 -2.79 0.18
C THR A 65 -10.58 -4.03 -0.39
N PRO A 66 -10.40 -4.11 -1.72
CA PRO A 66 -9.62 -5.20 -2.31
C PRO A 66 -8.11 -4.91 -2.31
N PHE A 67 -7.65 -3.88 -1.59
CA PHE A 67 -6.25 -3.44 -1.68
C PHE A 67 -5.41 -3.96 -0.54
N ILE A 68 -4.15 -4.20 -0.84
CA ILE A 68 -3.12 -4.67 0.07
C ILE A 68 -1.91 -3.76 -0.09
N LEU A 69 -1.28 -3.41 1.03
CA LEU A 69 -0.07 -2.60 1.06
C LEU A 69 1.14 -3.47 1.37
N PRO A 70 1.93 -3.88 0.38
CA PRO A 70 3.25 -4.41 0.66
C PRO A 70 4.14 -3.30 1.22
N TYR A 71 4.84 -3.61 2.32
CA TYR A 71 5.74 -2.64 2.96
C TYR A 71 6.95 -3.35 3.55
N ARG A 72 7.96 -2.57 3.89
CA ARG A 72 9.14 -3.05 4.62
C ARG A 72 9.58 -2.00 5.63
N ILE A 73 10.35 -2.44 6.60
CA ILE A 73 10.99 -1.55 7.57
C ILE A 73 12.46 -1.48 7.21
N TYR A 74 12.95 -0.26 6.92
CA TYR A 74 14.30 -0.08 6.42
C TYR A 74 14.78 1.33 6.77
N TYR A 75 16.01 1.44 7.27
CA TYR A 75 16.58 2.72 7.71
C TYR A 75 15.66 3.52 8.62
N ASN A 76 15.13 2.86 9.66
CA ASN A 76 14.26 3.50 10.65
C ASN A 76 12.99 4.13 10.06
N GLU A 77 12.51 3.61 8.96
CA GLU A 77 11.24 4.07 8.40
C GLU A 77 10.44 2.89 7.86
N VAL A 78 9.13 3.10 7.78
CA VAL A 78 8.23 2.17 7.10
C VAL A 78 8.13 2.63 5.66
N GLN A 79 8.49 1.76 4.73
CA GLN A 79 8.42 2.07 3.31
C GLN A 79 7.24 1.34 2.69
N ILE A 80 6.25 2.09 2.21
CA ILE A 80 5.13 1.54 1.46
C ILE A 80 5.62 1.28 0.04
N LEU A 81 5.69 0.02 -0.34
CA LEU A 81 6.31 -0.39 -1.61
C LEU A 81 5.34 -0.34 -2.79
N ARG A 82 4.11 -0.76 -2.59
CA ARG A 82 3.06 -0.77 -3.61
C ARG A 82 1.69 -0.64 -2.96
N VAL A 83 0.68 -0.40 -3.79
CA VAL A 83 -0.73 -0.55 -3.44
C VAL A 83 -1.32 -1.49 -4.47
N LEU A 84 -1.56 -2.74 -4.11
CA LEU A 84 -1.91 -3.79 -5.05
C LEU A 84 -3.32 -4.32 -4.82
N HIS A 85 -4.01 -4.64 -5.91
CA HIS A 85 -5.30 -5.29 -5.84
C HIS A 85 -5.10 -6.79 -5.58
N SER A 86 -5.83 -7.32 -4.61
CA SER A 86 -5.65 -8.70 -4.14
C SER A 86 -5.86 -9.76 -5.23
N SER A 87 -6.69 -9.49 -6.24
CA SER A 87 -7.01 -10.45 -7.28
C SER A 87 -6.17 -10.29 -8.55
N ARG A 88 -5.27 -9.30 -8.60
CA ARG A 88 -4.42 -9.11 -9.76
C ARG A 88 -3.09 -9.83 -9.60
N LYS A 89 -2.40 -10.03 -10.72
CA LYS A 89 -1.07 -10.63 -10.71
C LYS A 89 -0.09 -9.66 -10.05
N TRP A 90 0.66 -10.16 -9.07
CA TRP A 90 1.64 -9.37 -8.34
C TRP A 90 3.04 -9.55 -8.93
N PRO A 91 3.90 -8.54 -8.81
CA PRO A 91 5.29 -8.72 -9.20
C PRO A 91 5.99 -9.72 -8.28
N SER A 92 7.01 -10.39 -8.80
CA SER A 92 7.80 -11.36 -8.03
C SER A 92 8.76 -10.67 -7.07
N GLU A 93 9.08 -9.41 -7.32
CA GLU A 93 9.93 -8.58 -6.46
C GLU A 93 9.49 -7.13 -6.59
N PHE A 94 9.93 -6.29 -5.66
CA PHE A 94 9.57 -4.88 -5.65
C PHE A 94 10.77 -4.03 -6.03
N GLU A 95 10.50 -2.94 -6.75
CA GLU A 95 11.47 -1.91 -7.05
C GLU A 95 11.88 -1.22 -5.75
N ILE A 96 13.19 -1.17 -5.48
CA ILE A 96 13.73 -0.59 -4.26
C ILE A 96 14.29 0.78 -4.56
N GLU A 97 13.76 1.79 -3.87
CA GLU A 97 14.30 3.14 -3.89
C GLU A 97 15.18 3.33 -2.65
N GLU A 98 16.39 3.77 -2.86
CA GLU A 98 17.32 4.06 -1.77
C GLU A 98 17.56 5.56 -1.60
#